data_a0f0d93e9f48ad08eec2e60bbcdfdc27
#
_entry.id   a0f0d93e9f48ad08eec2e60bbcdfdc27
#
_cell.length_a   1.000
_cell.length_b   1.000
_cell.length_c   1.000
_cell.angle_alpha   90.00
_cell.angle_beta   90.00
_cell.angle_gamma   90.00
#
_symmetry.space_group_name_H-M   'P 1'
#
loop_
_entity.id
_entity.type
_entity.pdbx_description
1 polymer ?
#
loop_
_entity_poly.entity_id
_entity_poly.type
_entity_poly.pdbx_seq_one_letter_code
_entity_poly.pdbx_strand_id
1 'polypeptide(L)'
;LDMNISPDPWPEMAELLEREQPDVIALSFRNLDPLAQIHTSYLASLLSAAKLARTLAPQARIICGGPAFSLFSAQLMELAPEIDFGIVGEGEGGFAMLLAPQVETAIVPGLLYRHNGSLRQNKVFRADLDQLPPLDTVLFPTSAYQTGNTYVAAMGLESKRGCALACGYCTY
;
A
#
# COMPACT_ATOMS: atom_id res chain seq x y z
N LEU A 1 2.27 6.71 -9.62
CA LEU A 1 3.72 6.60 -9.73
C LEU A 1 4.19 5.25 -9.17
N ASP A 2 4.99 4.51 -9.93
CA ASP A 2 5.71 3.34 -9.41
C ASP A 2 7.18 3.75 -9.17
N MET A 3 7.53 3.86 -7.90
CA MET A 3 8.86 4.30 -7.47
C MET A 3 9.98 3.31 -7.80
N ASN A 4 9.66 2.05 -8.16
CA ASN A 4 10.68 1.06 -8.49
C ASN A 4 11.13 1.13 -9.96
N ILE A 5 10.32 1.70 -10.84
CA ILE A 5 10.64 1.83 -12.26
C ILE A 5 11.03 3.24 -12.68
N SER A 6 10.71 4.24 -11.86
CA SER A 6 11.17 5.60 -12.10
C SER A 6 12.68 5.72 -11.88
N PRO A 7 13.42 6.36 -12.79
CA PRO A 7 14.86 6.59 -12.63
C PRO A 7 15.16 7.60 -11.52
N ASP A 8 14.25 8.51 -11.22
CA ASP A 8 14.36 9.50 -10.14
C ASP A 8 13.01 9.70 -9.44
N PRO A 9 12.60 8.75 -8.59
CA PRO A 9 11.24 8.71 -8.07
C PRO A 9 10.88 9.87 -7.12
N TRP A 10 11.85 10.48 -6.44
CA TRP A 10 11.56 11.49 -5.44
C TRP A 10 11.15 12.83 -6.05
N PRO A 11 11.90 13.42 -6.99
CA PRO A 11 11.47 14.61 -7.73
C PRO A 11 10.16 14.37 -8.49
N GLU A 12 10.02 13.22 -9.14
CA GLU A 12 8.80 12.88 -9.88
C GLU A 12 7.57 12.80 -8.95
N MET A 13 7.72 12.22 -7.76
CA MET A 13 6.67 12.22 -6.75
C MET A 13 6.32 13.63 -6.29
N ALA A 14 7.33 14.47 -6.06
CA ALA A 14 7.11 15.86 -5.64
C ALA A 14 6.35 16.64 -6.70
N GLU A 15 6.81 16.62 -7.95
CA GLU A 15 6.16 17.30 -9.08
C GLU A 15 4.70 16.81 -9.27
N LEU A 16 4.47 15.50 -9.14
CA LEU A 16 3.14 14.92 -9.23
C LEU A 16 2.21 15.45 -8.13
N LEU A 17 2.67 15.48 -6.89
CA LEU A 17 1.89 15.94 -5.74
C LEU A 17 1.58 17.44 -5.85
N GLU A 18 2.55 18.25 -6.26
CA GLU A 18 2.37 19.70 -6.45
C GLU A 18 1.39 20.01 -7.59
N ARG A 19 1.45 19.26 -8.67
CA ARG A 19 0.58 19.47 -9.84
C ARG A 19 -0.84 19.00 -9.60
N GLU A 20 -1.01 17.78 -9.05
CA GLU A 20 -2.33 17.14 -8.95
C GLU A 20 -3.10 17.56 -7.69
N GLN A 21 -2.40 17.97 -6.62
CA GLN A 21 -3.02 18.30 -5.32
C GLN A 21 -4.12 17.30 -4.91
N PRO A 22 -3.79 16.02 -4.78
CA PRO A 22 -4.81 14.98 -4.62
C PRO A 22 -5.50 15.05 -3.26
N ASP A 23 -6.79 14.68 -3.20
CA ASP A 23 -7.54 14.52 -1.94
C ASP A 23 -7.13 13.26 -1.18
N VAL A 24 -6.61 12.25 -1.89
CA VAL A 24 -6.20 10.95 -1.34
C VAL A 24 -4.87 10.53 -1.93
N ILE A 25 -3.95 10.12 -1.07
CA ILE A 25 -2.66 9.54 -1.44
C ILE A 25 -2.60 8.12 -0.90
N ALA A 26 -2.44 7.14 -1.78
CA ALA A 26 -2.29 5.73 -1.40
C ALA A 26 -0.82 5.30 -1.51
N LEU A 27 -0.27 4.78 -0.42
CA LEU A 27 1.07 4.21 -0.36
C LEU A 27 0.97 2.69 -0.28
N SER A 28 1.49 1.99 -1.30
CA SER A 28 1.55 0.53 -1.31
C SER A 28 2.89 0.05 -0.78
N PHE A 29 2.92 -0.51 0.43
CA PHE A 29 4.11 -1.05 1.05
C PHE A 29 4.13 -2.57 0.96
N ARG A 30 4.74 -3.08 -0.11
CA ARG A 30 4.72 -4.50 -0.43
C ARG A 30 5.77 -5.30 0.33
N ASN A 31 7.01 -4.84 0.34
CA ASN A 31 8.15 -5.54 0.92
C ASN A 31 8.84 -4.66 1.95
N LEU A 32 9.29 -5.26 3.06
CA LEU A 32 10.12 -4.58 4.03
C LEU A 32 11.58 -4.50 3.56
N ASP A 33 12.07 -5.58 2.95
CA ASP A 33 13.45 -5.72 2.49
C ASP A 33 13.50 -6.24 1.05
N PRO A 34 14.56 -5.93 0.28
CA PRO A 34 14.84 -6.61 -0.97
C PRO A 34 15.31 -8.04 -0.70
N LEU A 35 14.86 -8.97 -1.53
CA LEU A 35 15.05 -10.44 -1.40
C LEU A 35 16.52 -10.92 -1.24
N ALA A 36 17.51 -10.08 -1.50
CA ALA A 36 18.92 -10.48 -1.52
C ALA A 36 19.87 -9.58 -0.72
N GLN A 37 19.36 -8.57 -0.03
CA GLN A 37 20.20 -7.58 0.64
C GLN A 37 19.76 -7.39 2.10
N ILE A 38 20.41 -8.10 3.01
CA ILE A 38 20.10 -8.10 4.45
C ILE A 38 20.37 -6.75 5.17
N HIS A 39 20.95 -5.78 4.49
CA HIS A 39 21.27 -4.47 5.07
C HIS A 39 20.46 -3.31 4.50
N THR A 40 19.54 -3.59 3.60
CA THR A 40 18.69 -2.57 2.96
C THR A 40 17.26 -2.76 3.40
N SER A 41 16.61 -1.70 3.85
CA SER A 41 15.18 -1.73 4.18
C SER A 41 14.44 -0.64 3.41
N TYR A 42 13.27 -0.99 2.89
CA TYR A 42 12.37 -0.03 2.25
C TYR A 42 11.58 0.82 3.26
N LEU A 43 11.75 0.57 4.56
CA LEU A 43 11.10 1.36 5.61
C LEU A 43 11.44 2.85 5.50
N ALA A 44 12.72 3.19 5.29
CA ALA A 44 13.14 4.58 5.13
C ALA A 44 12.43 5.26 3.94
N SER A 45 12.24 4.54 2.84
CA SER A 45 11.50 5.04 1.67
C SER A 45 10.03 5.29 1.99
N LEU A 46 9.37 4.39 2.70
CA LEU A 46 7.98 4.59 3.14
C LEU A 46 7.84 5.84 4.01
N LEU A 47 8.72 5.99 5.02
CA LEU A 47 8.68 7.13 5.93
C LEU A 47 8.95 8.46 5.19
N SER A 48 9.88 8.45 4.23
CA SER A 48 10.18 9.63 3.40
C SER A 48 9.03 9.97 2.48
N ALA A 49 8.38 8.98 1.87
CA ALA A 49 7.21 9.17 1.02
C ALA A 49 6.03 9.75 1.80
N ALA A 50 5.75 9.23 3.00
CA ALA A 50 4.69 9.74 3.85
C ALA A 50 4.93 11.21 4.26
N LYS A 51 6.17 11.56 4.64
CA LYS A 51 6.56 12.94 4.98
C LYS A 51 6.44 13.87 3.79
N LEU A 52 6.94 13.47 2.62
CA LEU A 52 6.85 14.26 1.39
C LEU A 52 5.38 14.49 1.02
N ALA A 53 4.57 13.44 1.05
CA ALA A 53 3.14 13.52 0.79
C ALA A 53 2.44 14.52 1.73
N ARG A 54 2.69 14.43 3.02
CA ARG A 54 2.10 15.35 4.01
C ARG A 54 2.58 16.79 3.83
N THR A 55 3.84 16.99 3.42
CA THR A 55 4.43 18.32 3.20
C THR A 55 3.81 19.02 1.98
N LEU A 56 3.69 18.29 0.87
CA LEU A 56 3.24 18.87 -0.41
C LEU A 56 1.72 18.85 -0.60
N ALA A 57 1.03 17.93 0.07
CA ALA A 57 -0.43 17.85 0.06
C ALA A 57 -0.97 17.73 1.50
N PRO A 58 -0.91 18.81 2.30
CA PRO A 58 -1.20 18.75 3.74
C PRO A 58 -2.65 18.40 4.07
N GLN A 59 -3.57 18.58 3.15
CA GLN A 59 -5.00 18.25 3.32
C GLN A 59 -5.36 16.85 2.81
N ALA A 60 -4.46 16.19 2.07
CA ALA A 60 -4.71 14.86 1.55
C ALA A 60 -4.85 13.82 2.67
N ARG A 61 -5.74 12.87 2.48
CA ARG A 61 -5.80 11.66 3.31
C ARG A 61 -4.73 10.70 2.83
N ILE A 62 -3.76 10.38 3.69
CA ILE A 62 -2.69 9.44 3.39
C ILE A 62 -3.08 8.06 3.89
N ILE A 63 -3.21 7.12 2.97
CA ILE A 63 -3.62 5.73 3.25
C ILE A 63 -2.45 4.81 2.90
N CYS A 64 -2.09 3.91 3.81
CA CYS A 64 -1.07 2.91 3.56
C CYS A 64 -1.65 1.50 3.59
N GLY A 65 -1.17 0.63 2.72
CA GLY A 65 -1.55 -0.77 2.67
C GLY A 65 -0.47 -1.64 2.03
N GLY A 66 -0.82 -2.88 1.76
CA GLY A 66 0.07 -3.86 1.15
C GLY A 66 0.57 -4.93 2.12
N PRO A 67 1.22 -5.99 1.62
CA PRO A 67 1.60 -7.15 2.44
C PRO A 67 2.54 -6.81 3.59
N ALA A 68 3.62 -6.03 3.37
CA ALA A 68 4.52 -5.64 4.44
C ALA A 68 3.85 -4.70 5.45
N PHE A 69 2.98 -3.80 4.98
CA PHE A 69 2.18 -2.98 5.89
C PHE A 69 1.28 -3.84 6.77
N SER A 70 0.61 -4.84 6.20
CA SER A 70 -0.31 -5.72 6.95
C SER A 70 0.39 -6.49 8.07
N LEU A 71 1.66 -6.87 7.88
CA LEU A 71 2.46 -7.59 8.89
C LEU A 71 2.88 -6.72 10.07
N PHE A 72 3.16 -5.43 9.81
CA PHE A 72 3.75 -4.51 10.79
C PHE A 72 2.91 -3.24 10.97
N SER A 73 1.61 -3.36 10.75
CA SER A 73 0.71 -2.22 10.59
C SER A 73 0.69 -1.25 11.79
N ALA A 74 0.62 -1.77 13.00
CA ALA A 74 0.61 -0.94 14.21
C ALA A 74 1.93 -0.18 14.37
N GLN A 75 3.07 -0.87 14.24
CA GLN A 75 4.40 -0.27 14.34
C GLN A 75 4.63 0.78 13.24
N LEU A 76 4.19 0.51 12.02
CA LEU A 76 4.31 1.45 10.91
C LEU A 76 3.45 2.71 11.11
N MET A 77 2.24 2.55 11.65
CA MET A 77 1.40 3.70 12.00
C MET A 77 2.00 4.54 13.15
N GLU A 78 2.72 3.93 14.09
CA GLU A 78 3.44 4.65 15.14
C GLU A 78 4.65 5.41 14.61
N LEU A 79 5.42 4.79 13.69
CA LEU A 79 6.62 5.38 13.10
C LEU A 79 6.31 6.47 12.06
N ALA A 80 5.16 6.40 11.41
CA ALA A 80 4.72 7.34 10.38
C ALA A 80 3.40 8.03 10.79
N PRO A 81 3.45 9.04 11.67
CA PRO A 81 2.26 9.79 12.09
C PRO A 81 1.56 10.53 10.95
N GLU A 82 2.25 10.75 9.84
CA GLU A 82 1.73 11.33 8.60
C GLU A 82 0.66 10.47 7.92
N ILE A 83 0.68 9.16 8.14
CA ILE A 83 -0.32 8.24 7.61
C ILE A 83 -1.59 8.32 8.46
N ASP A 84 -2.70 8.67 7.84
CA ASP A 84 -4.01 8.80 8.52
C ASP A 84 -4.66 7.44 8.74
N PHE A 85 -4.61 6.58 7.70
CA PHE A 85 -5.28 5.29 7.66
C PHE A 85 -4.37 4.18 7.17
N GLY A 86 -4.53 3.00 7.75
CA GLY A 86 -3.94 1.77 7.27
C GLY A 86 -5.00 0.78 6.80
N ILE A 87 -4.72 0.02 5.76
CA ILE A 87 -5.54 -1.13 5.35
C ILE A 87 -4.75 -2.40 5.61
N VAL A 88 -5.24 -3.24 6.50
CA VAL A 88 -4.67 -4.53 6.88
C VAL A 88 -5.39 -5.64 6.12
N GLY A 89 -4.64 -6.50 5.44
CA GLY A 89 -5.17 -7.57 4.60
C GLY A 89 -5.53 -7.11 3.20
N GLU A 90 -6.60 -7.65 2.65
CA GLU A 90 -7.06 -7.35 1.29
C GLU A 90 -7.73 -5.98 1.23
N GLY A 91 -7.24 -5.14 0.32
CA GLY A 91 -7.57 -3.72 0.28
C GLY A 91 -8.81 -3.36 -0.54
N GLU A 92 -9.28 -4.25 -1.40
CA GLU A 92 -10.27 -3.94 -2.44
C GLU A 92 -11.55 -3.34 -1.87
N GLY A 93 -12.11 -3.95 -0.83
CA GLY A 93 -13.31 -3.43 -0.19
C GLY A 93 -13.06 -2.21 0.68
N GLY A 94 -12.06 -2.30 1.56
CA GLY A 94 -11.76 -1.23 2.53
C GLY A 94 -11.28 0.06 1.87
N PHE A 95 -10.39 -0.05 0.88
CA PHE A 95 -9.87 1.12 0.17
C PHE A 95 -10.97 1.84 -0.62
N ALA A 96 -11.81 1.11 -1.35
CA ALA A 96 -12.92 1.69 -2.10
C ALA A 96 -13.87 2.50 -1.20
N MET A 97 -14.16 2.00 0.01
CA MET A 97 -14.98 2.73 0.99
C MET A 97 -14.30 4.02 1.46
N LEU A 98 -12.98 4.02 1.62
CA LEU A 98 -12.22 5.22 2.04
C LEU A 98 -12.17 6.31 0.98
N LEU A 99 -12.45 6.00 -0.29
CA LEU A 99 -12.53 7.01 -1.36
C LEU A 99 -13.81 7.85 -1.26
N ALA A 100 -14.84 7.39 -0.55
CA ALA A 100 -16.05 8.15 -0.35
C ALA A 100 -15.76 9.45 0.45
N PRO A 101 -16.43 10.57 0.14
CA PRO A 101 -16.23 11.84 0.84
C PRO A 101 -16.53 11.78 2.33
N GLN A 102 -17.51 10.97 2.69
CA GLN A 102 -17.89 10.70 4.08
C GLN A 102 -17.93 9.20 4.29
N VAL A 103 -17.07 8.71 5.17
CA VAL A 103 -17.01 7.30 5.51
C VAL A 103 -17.07 7.12 7.03
N GLU A 104 -17.91 6.19 7.45
CA GLU A 104 -17.93 5.75 8.84
C GLU A 104 -16.76 4.78 9.05
N THR A 105 -15.70 5.24 9.71
CA THR A 105 -14.46 4.46 9.90
C THR A 105 -14.70 3.12 10.60
N ALA A 106 -15.71 3.03 11.48
CA ALA A 106 -16.01 1.81 12.24
C ALA A 106 -16.43 0.61 11.37
N ILE A 107 -16.97 0.86 10.17
CA ILE A 107 -17.46 -0.23 9.29
C ILE A 107 -16.50 -0.58 8.15
N VAL A 108 -15.42 0.18 7.96
CA VAL A 108 -14.46 -0.09 6.87
C VAL A 108 -13.65 -1.35 7.18
N PRO A 109 -13.72 -2.38 6.33
CA PRO A 109 -13.02 -3.64 6.59
C PRO A 109 -11.50 -3.46 6.60
N GLY A 110 -10.82 -4.09 7.58
CA GLY A 110 -9.36 -4.04 7.71
C GLY A 110 -8.76 -2.68 8.05
N LEU A 111 -9.58 -1.66 8.28
CA LEU A 111 -9.09 -0.32 8.60
C LEU A 111 -8.35 -0.30 9.94
N LEU A 112 -7.15 0.27 9.91
CA LEU A 112 -6.37 0.66 11.08
C LEU A 112 -6.30 2.18 11.13
N TYR A 113 -6.73 2.78 12.24
CA TYR A 113 -6.83 4.23 12.38
C TYR A 113 -6.63 4.68 13.84
N ARG A 114 -6.32 5.97 14.02
CA ARG A 114 -6.20 6.59 15.34
C ARG A 114 -7.56 7.06 15.83
N HIS A 115 -7.92 6.65 17.04
CA HIS A 115 -9.13 7.08 17.71
C HIS A 115 -8.84 7.36 19.18
N ASN A 116 -9.06 8.58 19.63
CA ASN A 116 -8.78 9.02 21.01
C ASN A 116 -7.36 8.68 21.49
N GLY A 117 -6.36 8.92 20.65
CA GLY A 117 -4.94 8.69 20.96
C GLY A 117 -4.49 7.22 20.92
N SER A 118 -5.36 6.28 20.55
CA SER A 118 -5.04 4.86 20.43
C SER A 118 -5.29 4.35 19.01
N LEU A 119 -4.55 3.33 18.60
CA LEU A 119 -4.80 2.64 17.35
C LEU A 119 -6.00 1.69 17.53
N ARG A 120 -6.91 1.70 16.57
CA ARG A 120 -8.02 0.77 16.44
C ARG A 120 -7.95 0.08 15.09
N GLN A 121 -8.17 -1.23 15.10
CA GLN A 121 -8.23 -2.03 13.89
C GLN A 121 -9.59 -2.71 13.78
N ASN A 122 -10.21 -2.54 12.63
CA ASN A 122 -11.45 -3.23 12.29
C ASN A 122 -11.15 -4.67 11.85
N LYS A 123 -12.19 -5.51 11.84
CA LYS A 123 -12.07 -6.89 11.38
C LYS A 123 -11.58 -6.92 9.93
N VAL A 124 -10.55 -7.72 9.69
CA VAL A 124 -10.03 -7.96 8.33
C VAL A 124 -11.07 -8.72 7.52
N PHE A 125 -11.23 -8.31 6.29
CA PHE A 125 -12.14 -8.91 5.31
C PHE A 125 -11.33 -9.67 4.26
N ARG A 126 -11.91 -10.72 3.72
CA ARG A 126 -11.39 -11.39 2.52
C ARG A 126 -12.29 -11.04 1.35
N ALA A 127 -11.70 -10.56 0.28
CA ALA A 127 -12.43 -10.25 -0.93
C ALA A 127 -12.96 -11.54 -1.58
N ASP A 128 -14.17 -11.48 -2.08
CA ASP A 128 -14.68 -12.51 -2.99
C ASP A 128 -14.07 -12.26 -4.37
N LEU A 129 -13.11 -13.08 -4.75
CA LEU A 129 -12.37 -12.91 -6.01
C LEU A 129 -13.26 -13.00 -7.24
N ASP A 130 -14.38 -13.72 -7.14
CA ASP A 130 -15.34 -13.87 -8.25
C ASP A 130 -16.14 -12.57 -8.48
N GLN A 131 -16.15 -11.67 -7.51
CA GLN A 131 -16.80 -10.36 -7.60
C GLN A 131 -15.84 -9.24 -8.02
N LEU A 132 -14.54 -9.50 -8.07
CA LEU A 132 -13.57 -8.49 -8.48
C LEU A 132 -13.55 -8.36 -10.00
N PRO A 133 -13.50 -7.12 -10.54
CA PRO A 133 -13.31 -6.92 -11.96
C PRO A 133 -11.94 -7.45 -12.39
N PRO A 134 -11.79 -7.87 -13.65
CA PRO A 134 -10.47 -8.19 -14.21
C PRO A 134 -9.52 -7.01 -14.05
N LEU A 135 -8.24 -7.31 -13.80
CA LEU A 135 -7.20 -6.29 -13.71
C LEU A 135 -7.09 -5.54 -15.06
N ASP A 136 -7.29 -4.22 -15.02
CA ASP A 136 -7.07 -3.37 -16.18
C ASP A 136 -5.56 -3.12 -16.37
N THR A 137 -4.95 -3.91 -17.26
CA THR A 137 -3.51 -3.80 -17.55
C THR A 137 -3.14 -2.57 -18.36
N VAL A 138 -4.11 -1.84 -18.92
CA VAL A 138 -3.86 -0.59 -19.68
C VAL A 138 -3.37 0.51 -18.76
N LEU A 139 -3.77 0.48 -17.49
CA LEU A 139 -3.32 1.44 -16.47
C LEU A 139 -1.85 1.28 -16.09
N PHE A 140 -1.22 0.16 -16.45
CA PHE A 140 0.16 -0.15 -16.07
C PHE A 140 1.04 -0.31 -17.31
N PRO A 141 2.15 0.42 -17.44
CA PRO A 141 3.08 0.29 -18.56
C PRO A 141 3.87 -1.02 -18.43
N THR A 142 3.24 -2.14 -18.78
CA THR A 142 3.82 -3.49 -18.65
C THR A 142 5.20 -3.63 -19.30
N SER A 143 5.45 -2.86 -20.37
CA SER A 143 6.77 -2.81 -21.02
C SER A 143 7.88 -2.26 -20.14
N ALA A 144 7.56 -1.38 -19.19
CA ALA A 144 8.54 -0.82 -18.26
C ALA A 144 9.07 -1.86 -17.25
N TYR A 145 8.30 -2.93 -17.02
CA TYR A 145 8.71 -4.03 -16.14
C TYR A 145 9.48 -5.14 -16.84
N GLN A 146 9.60 -5.08 -18.17
CA GLN A 146 10.25 -6.14 -18.98
C GLN A 146 11.75 -5.96 -19.13
N THR A 147 12.37 -5.00 -18.48
CA THR A 147 13.78 -4.68 -18.66
C THR A 147 14.70 -5.64 -17.91
N GLY A 148 15.30 -6.56 -18.66
CA GLY A 148 16.62 -7.13 -18.33
C GLY A 148 16.73 -8.15 -17.20
N ASN A 149 15.66 -8.51 -16.49
CA ASN A 149 15.76 -9.53 -15.46
C ASN A 149 15.25 -10.89 -15.95
N THR A 150 16.18 -11.82 -16.18
CA THR A 150 15.87 -13.18 -16.66
C THR A 150 15.25 -14.10 -15.60
N TYR A 151 15.24 -13.67 -14.33
CA TYR A 151 14.80 -14.50 -13.20
C TYR A 151 13.42 -14.15 -12.65
N VAL A 152 12.91 -12.94 -12.94
CA VAL A 152 11.60 -12.50 -12.46
C VAL A 152 10.72 -12.21 -13.66
N ALA A 153 9.58 -12.91 -13.72
CA ALA A 153 8.59 -12.63 -14.77
C ALA A 153 8.07 -11.20 -14.62
N ALA A 154 8.02 -10.47 -15.72
CA ALA A 154 7.54 -9.09 -15.75
C ALA A 154 6.05 -8.96 -15.42
N MET A 155 5.27 -10.02 -15.61
CA MET A 155 3.86 -10.10 -15.27
C MET A 155 3.59 -11.33 -14.43
N GLY A 156 2.96 -11.13 -13.27
CA GLY A 156 2.40 -12.18 -12.45
C GLY A 156 0.90 -12.34 -12.70
N LEU A 157 0.41 -13.57 -12.69
CA LEU A 157 -1.01 -13.88 -12.64
C LEU A 157 -1.32 -14.43 -11.25
N GLU A 158 -2.31 -13.84 -10.60
CA GLU A 158 -2.81 -14.35 -9.33
C GLU A 158 -3.97 -15.31 -9.60
N SER A 159 -3.72 -16.60 -9.44
CA SER A 159 -4.73 -17.65 -9.63
C SER A 159 -5.41 -18.05 -8.31
N LYS A 160 -4.86 -17.65 -7.17
CA LYS A 160 -5.35 -18.01 -5.84
C LYS A 160 -4.81 -17.05 -4.80
N ARG A 161 -5.65 -16.68 -3.82
CA ARG A 161 -5.25 -16.01 -2.59
C ARG A 161 -5.34 -16.92 -1.39
N GLY A 162 -4.34 -16.85 -0.51
CA GLY A 162 -4.26 -17.65 0.70
C GLY A 162 -3.84 -19.09 0.46
N CYS A 163 -3.70 -19.82 1.55
CA CYS A 163 -3.27 -21.22 1.59
C CYS A 163 -4.10 -21.98 2.63
N ALA A 164 -4.37 -23.27 2.35
CA ALA A 164 -5.06 -24.16 3.30
C ALA A 164 -4.13 -24.68 4.41
N LEU A 165 -2.81 -24.48 4.29
CA LEU A 165 -1.82 -24.93 5.26
C LEU A 165 -1.58 -23.86 6.32
N ALA A 166 -1.25 -24.31 7.54
CA ALA A 166 -0.92 -23.46 8.68
C ALA A 166 0.56 -23.65 9.09
N CYS A 167 1.47 -23.30 8.18
CA CYS A 167 2.91 -23.44 8.44
C CYS A 167 3.38 -22.39 9.44
N GLY A 168 4.10 -22.81 10.49
CA GLY A 168 4.51 -21.92 11.59
C GLY A 168 5.50 -20.80 11.23
N TYR A 169 6.03 -20.80 10.00
CA TYR A 169 6.92 -19.76 9.46
C TYR A 169 6.25 -18.91 8.37
N CYS A 170 4.99 -19.16 8.05
CA CYS A 170 4.29 -18.55 6.94
C CYS A 170 3.44 -17.37 7.43
N THR A 171 3.44 -16.31 6.65
CA THR A 171 2.67 -15.08 6.91
C THR A 171 1.32 -15.05 6.19
N TYR A 172 0.96 -16.13 5.48
CA TYR A 172 -0.32 -16.29 4.79
C TYR A 172 -1.36 -16.97 5.67
#